data_de6f8489f60acb46774b57d4073cf745
#
_entry.id   de6f8489f60acb46774b57d4073cf745
#
_cell.length_a   1.000
_cell.length_b   1.000
_cell.length_c   1.000
_cell.angle_alpha   90.00
_cell.angle_beta   90.00
_cell.angle_gamma   90.00
#
_symmetry.space_group_name_H-M   'P 1'
#
loop_
_entity.id
_entity.type
_entity.pdbx_description
1 polymer ?
#
loop_
_entity_poly.entity_id
_entity_poly.type
_entity_poly.pdbx_seq_one_letter_code
_entity_poly.pdbx_strand_id
1 'polypeptide(L)'
;MVTRTCRFIVILSVCFAASASFAAQKSFDKRFNVQPGGHLTLDTDVGSVSIVGRDTREVVIHADMSDSDHLDVAAEQNSSGVTVTGRVTGRSWLDRLDLTSMRVRFTIDVPRDFPVQIQTSGGSLDVRNLTASVSGKTSGGGITLQDVIGSIRAQTSGGGISAARLNGATELRTSGGSIDIVDSTGDLDVRTSGGSIDLNSVEGKVKAVTSGGSVHAAVRVNRGVFLTTSGGTITLLLPERVRASIDAQTSGGRAQSQLPLSSTELAERTHLRGALNGGGEQIFLRTSGGSINVRPMS
;
A
#
# COMPACT_ATOMS: atom_id res chain seq x y z
N MET A 1 -6.15 -39.12 -86.75
CA MET A 1 -5.00 -39.17 -85.81
C MET A 1 -4.95 -37.85 -85.12
N VAL A 2 -5.60 -37.76 -83.91
CA VAL A 2 -5.79 -36.45 -83.20
C VAL A 2 -5.02 -36.54 -81.90
N THR A 3 -3.97 -35.71 -81.83
CA THR A 3 -3.10 -35.58 -80.65
C THR A 3 -3.69 -34.55 -79.70
N ARG A 4 -4.12 -34.98 -78.48
CA ARG A 4 -4.58 -34.14 -77.37
C ARG A 4 -3.35 -33.71 -76.57
N THR A 5 -3.07 -32.41 -76.55
CA THR A 5 -2.07 -31.79 -75.68
C THR A 5 -2.69 -31.46 -74.33
N CYS A 6 -2.17 -32.11 -73.28
CA CYS A 6 -2.61 -31.90 -71.88
C CYS A 6 -1.81 -30.72 -71.30
N ARG A 7 -2.45 -29.59 -70.98
CA ARG A 7 -1.82 -28.42 -70.27
C ARG A 7 -1.95 -28.68 -68.79
N PHE A 8 -0.81 -28.89 -68.14
CA PHE A 8 -0.70 -28.83 -66.66
C PHE A 8 -0.67 -27.37 -66.19
N ILE A 9 -1.69 -26.96 -65.40
CA ILE A 9 -1.70 -25.70 -64.68
C ILE A 9 -1.07 -25.98 -63.32
N VAL A 10 0.15 -25.42 -63.11
CA VAL A 10 0.80 -25.40 -61.78
C VAL A 10 0.25 -24.21 -61.02
N ILE A 11 -0.57 -24.46 -60.01
CA ILE A 11 -1.04 -23.45 -59.06
C ILE A 11 0.07 -23.28 -58.01
N LEU A 12 0.82 -22.20 -58.11
CA LEU A 12 1.83 -21.78 -57.10
C LEU A 12 1.10 -21.16 -55.91
N SER A 13 0.90 -21.96 -54.84
CA SER A 13 0.33 -21.46 -53.57
C SER A 13 1.40 -20.70 -52.80
N VAL A 14 1.32 -19.37 -52.85
CA VAL A 14 2.15 -18.50 -52.00
C VAL A 14 1.60 -18.50 -50.58
N CYS A 15 2.19 -19.28 -49.68
CA CYS A 15 1.95 -19.18 -48.25
C CYS A 15 2.60 -17.90 -47.75
N PHE A 16 1.76 -16.88 -47.46
CA PHE A 16 2.17 -15.70 -46.72
C PHE A 16 2.30 -16.09 -45.26
N ALA A 17 3.48 -16.45 -44.79
CA ALA A 17 3.78 -16.62 -43.38
C ALA A 17 3.84 -15.21 -42.79
N ALA A 18 2.78 -14.79 -42.10
CA ALA A 18 2.78 -13.62 -41.23
C ALA A 18 3.74 -13.91 -40.07
N SER A 19 4.97 -13.46 -40.16
CA SER A 19 5.89 -13.42 -39.04
C SER A 19 5.37 -12.38 -38.04
N ALA A 20 4.67 -12.85 -36.99
CA ALA A 20 4.40 -12.04 -35.81
C ALA A 20 5.76 -11.69 -35.19
N SER A 21 6.21 -10.45 -35.36
CA SER A 21 7.34 -9.91 -34.61
C SER A 21 6.92 -9.83 -33.14
N PHE A 22 7.24 -10.86 -32.36
CA PHE A 22 7.28 -10.74 -30.92
C PHE A 22 8.37 -9.71 -30.58
N ALA A 23 7.97 -8.54 -30.10
CA ALA A 23 8.91 -7.61 -29.49
C ALA A 23 9.67 -8.39 -28.41
N ALA A 24 10.99 -8.44 -28.50
CA ALA A 24 11.81 -9.16 -27.53
C ALA A 24 11.63 -8.50 -26.16
N GLN A 25 10.96 -9.19 -25.26
CA GLN A 25 10.82 -8.76 -23.87
C GLN A 25 12.20 -8.95 -23.23
N LYS A 26 12.83 -7.86 -22.80
CA LYS A 26 14.11 -7.90 -22.08
C LYS A 26 13.84 -8.24 -20.63
N SER A 27 14.51 -9.24 -20.09
CA SER A 27 14.47 -9.59 -18.67
C SER A 27 15.84 -9.39 -18.03
N PHE A 28 15.83 -9.05 -16.77
CA PHE A 28 17.02 -9.00 -15.92
C PHE A 28 16.82 -9.98 -14.77
N ASP A 29 17.74 -10.95 -14.66
CA ASP A 29 17.70 -12.00 -13.65
C ASP A 29 19.00 -12.00 -12.85
N LYS A 30 18.89 -11.92 -11.51
CA LYS A 30 20.03 -12.01 -10.59
C LYS A 30 19.64 -12.79 -9.33
N ARG A 31 20.63 -13.48 -8.78
CA ARG A 31 20.50 -14.24 -7.56
C ARG A 31 21.71 -14.00 -6.66
N PHE A 32 21.47 -13.74 -5.39
CA PHE A 32 22.50 -13.47 -4.39
C PHE A 32 22.28 -14.32 -3.16
N ASN A 33 23.32 -15.02 -2.69
CA ASN A 33 23.31 -15.64 -1.39
C ASN A 33 23.57 -14.58 -0.33
N VAL A 34 22.64 -14.42 0.62
CA VAL A 34 22.72 -13.37 1.63
C VAL A 34 22.92 -13.94 3.02
N GLN A 35 23.59 -13.14 3.87
CA GLN A 35 23.79 -13.48 5.28
C GLN A 35 22.68 -12.85 6.14
N PRO A 36 22.36 -13.42 7.30
CA PRO A 36 21.48 -12.80 8.28
C PRO A 36 21.96 -11.38 8.65
N GLY A 37 21.03 -10.45 8.83
CA GLY A 37 21.33 -9.06 9.16
C GLY A 37 21.57 -8.13 7.96
N GLY A 38 21.58 -8.66 6.74
CA GLY A 38 21.55 -7.83 5.53
C GLY A 38 20.19 -7.18 5.29
N HIS A 39 20.11 -6.32 4.27
CA HIS A 39 18.86 -5.69 3.84
C HIS A 39 18.80 -5.54 2.31
N LEU A 40 17.58 -5.41 1.77
CA LEU A 40 17.36 -5.05 0.38
C LEU A 40 17.10 -3.54 0.27
N THR A 41 17.86 -2.87 -0.58
CA THR A 41 17.54 -1.51 -1.04
C THR A 41 17.20 -1.55 -2.53
N LEU A 42 16.00 -1.09 -2.89
CA LEU A 42 15.60 -0.93 -4.28
C LEU A 42 15.26 0.54 -4.54
N ASP A 43 15.92 1.14 -5.51
CA ASP A 43 15.70 2.51 -5.95
C ASP A 43 15.55 2.55 -7.46
N THR A 44 14.33 2.84 -7.94
CA THR A 44 14.01 2.85 -9.37
C THR A 44 13.22 4.09 -9.78
N ASP A 45 13.52 4.62 -10.95
CA ASP A 45 12.78 5.76 -11.50
C ASP A 45 11.36 5.36 -11.94
N VAL A 46 11.18 4.11 -12.40
CA VAL A 46 9.89 3.59 -12.88
C VAL A 46 9.74 2.11 -12.54
N GLY A 47 8.50 1.63 -12.53
CA GLY A 47 8.20 0.21 -12.41
C GLY A 47 7.46 -0.15 -11.13
N SER A 48 6.60 -1.14 -11.26
CA SER A 48 5.94 -1.77 -10.12
C SER A 48 6.87 -2.77 -9.46
N VAL A 49 6.84 -2.84 -8.14
CA VAL A 49 7.70 -3.68 -7.32
C VAL A 49 6.87 -4.64 -6.50
N SER A 50 7.14 -5.93 -6.62
CA SER A 50 6.55 -6.98 -5.79
C SER A 50 7.66 -7.68 -5.01
N ILE A 51 7.57 -7.67 -3.67
CA ILE A 51 8.51 -8.35 -2.79
C ILE A 51 7.78 -9.40 -1.97
N VAL A 52 8.32 -10.61 -1.96
CA VAL A 52 7.76 -11.73 -1.21
C VAL A 52 8.82 -12.34 -0.30
N GLY A 53 8.54 -12.38 1.00
CA GLY A 53 9.36 -13.09 1.96
C GLY A 53 9.22 -14.61 1.80
N ARG A 54 10.34 -15.31 1.68
CA ARG A 54 10.44 -16.76 1.52
C ARG A 54 11.30 -17.39 2.60
N ASP A 55 11.13 -18.68 2.79
CA ASP A 55 12.04 -19.48 3.64
C ASP A 55 13.29 -19.85 2.82
N THR A 56 14.15 -18.86 2.62
CA THR A 56 15.36 -18.96 1.79
C THR A 56 16.50 -18.16 2.41
N ARG A 57 17.72 -18.37 1.92
CA ARG A 57 18.90 -17.52 2.19
C ARG A 57 19.38 -16.80 0.94
N GLU A 58 18.51 -16.65 -0.03
CA GLU A 58 18.82 -15.99 -1.30
C GLU A 58 17.89 -14.79 -1.51
N VAL A 59 18.42 -13.77 -2.16
CA VAL A 59 17.65 -12.72 -2.80
C VAL A 59 17.61 -13.05 -4.29
N VAL A 60 16.42 -13.27 -4.82
CA VAL A 60 16.18 -13.55 -6.25
C VAL A 60 15.46 -12.37 -6.85
N ILE A 61 16.05 -11.77 -7.87
CA ILE A 61 15.53 -10.59 -8.55
C ILE A 61 15.19 -10.98 -9.97
N HIS A 62 13.96 -10.71 -10.37
CA HIS A 62 13.47 -10.81 -11.74
C HIS A 62 12.86 -9.48 -12.12
N ALA A 63 13.35 -8.85 -13.21
CA ALA A 63 12.76 -7.64 -13.73
C ALA A 63 12.34 -7.86 -15.19
N ASP A 64 11.04 -7.75 -15.44
CA ASP A 64 10.44 -7.74 -16.77
C ASP A 64 10.39 -6.30 -17.30
N MET A 65 10.90 -6.10 -18.49
CA MET A 65 11.00 -4.80 -19.12
C MET A 65 10.44 -4.87 -20.53
N SER A 66 9.36 -4.15 -20.79
CA SER A 66 8.90 -3.89 -22.16
C SER A 66 9.40 -2.50 -22.59
N ASP A 67 9.87 -2.38 -23.82
CA ASP A 67 10.46 -1.15 -24.37
C ASP A 67 11.71 -0.67 -23.58
N SER A 68 12.70 -1.57 -23.52
CA SER A 68 13.80 -1.56 -22.56
C SER A 68 15.04 -0.77 -22.95
N ASP A 69 15.08 -0.16 -24.14
CA ASP A 69 16.30 0.53 -24.63
C ASP A 69 16.66 1.77 -23.79
N HIS A 70 15.77 2.17 -22.89
CA HIS A 70 15.90 3.35 -22.05
C HIS A 70 15.92 3.09 -20.54
N LEU A 71 15.99 1.84 -20.10
CA LEU A 71 16.11 1.49 -18.68
C LEU A 71 17.38 0.67 -18.43
N ASP A 72 18.25 1.18 -17.58
CA ASP A 72 19.39 0.47 -17.03
C ASP A 72 19.06 -0.09 -15.66
N VAL A 73 19.14 -1.43 -15.50
CA VAL A 73 18.90 -2.13 -14.26
C VAL A 73 20.19 -2.77 -13.80
N ALA A 74 20.64 -2.41 -12.60
CA ALA A 74 21.78 -3.00 -11.95
C ALA A 74 21.41 -3.58 -10.58
N ALA A 75 22.07 -4.66 -10.20
CA ALA A 75 21.96 -5.25 -8.87
C ALA A 75 23.34 -5.67 -8.37
N GLU A 76 23.65 -5.25 -7.18
CA GLU A 76 24.94 -5.47 -6.52
C GLU A 76 24.76 -5.96 -5.08
N GLN A 77 25.65 -6.82 -4.63
CA GLN A 77 25.73 -7.26 -3.25
C GLN A 77 26.98 -6.65 -2.58
N ASN A 78 26.79 -6.14 -1.39
CA ASN A 78 27.86 -5.64 -0.54
C ASN A 78 27.73 -6.22 0.89
N SER A 79 28.56 -5.77 1.81
CA SER A 79 28.52 -6.19 3.22
C SER A 79 27.21 -5.86 3.95
N SER A 80 26.44 -4.88 3.46
CA SER A 80 25.17 -4.43 4.06
C SER A 80 23.95 -5.14 3.50
N GLY A 81 24.09 -5.86 2.38
CA GLY A 81 22.98 -6.56 1.71
C GLY A 81 22.99 -6.42 0.20
N VAL A 82 21.83 -6.31 -0.40
CA VAL A 82 21.63 -6.22 -1.84
C VAL A 82 21.04 -4.86 -2.22
N THR A 83 21.65 -4.21 -3.20
CA THR A 83 21.15 -2.95 -3.77
C THR A 83 20.73 -3.17 -5.21
N VAL A 84 19.50 -2.75 -5.55
CA VAL A 84 18.94 -2.80 -6.90
C VAL A 84 18.65 -1.38 -7.35
N THR A 85 19.11 -1.01 -8.52
CA THR A 85 18.86 0.30 -9.12
C THR A 85 18.24 0.15 -10.49
N GLY A 86 17.24 0.99 -10.79
CA GLY A 86 16.62 1.10 -12.11
C GLY A 86 16.61 2.55 -12.58
N ARG A 87 17.44 2.90 -13.56
CA ARG A 87 17.59 4.29 -14.03
C ARG A 87 17.14 4.43 -15.48
N VAL A 88 16.30 5.43 -15.73
CA VAL A 88 15.89 5.78 -17.10
C VAL A 88 17.02 6.54 -17.78
N THR A 89 17.52 6.00 -18.88
CA THR A 89 18.65 6.54 -19.67
C THR A 89 18.20 7.06 -21.04
N GLY A 90 18.93 8.02 -21.61
CA GLY A 90 18.86 8.38 -23.03
C GLY A 90 17.66 9.19 -23.51
N ARG A 91 16.77 9.65 -22.63
CA ARG A 91 15.62 10.48 -23.03
C ARG A 91 15.86 11.98 -22.82
N SER A 92 15.51 12.78 -23.84
CA SER A 92 15.35 14.22 -23.69
C SER A 92 14.31 14.52 -22.60
N TRP A 93 14.38 15.70 -21.97
CA TRP A 93 13.40 16.13 -20.96
C TRP A 93 11.94 16.10 -21.47
N LEU A 94 11.73 16.28 -22.78
CA LEU A 94 10.41 16.20 -23.44
C LEU A 94 9.88 14.75 -23.51
N ASP A 95 10.76 13.77 -23.71
CA ASP A 95 10.39 12.35 -23.80
C ASP A 95 10.08 11.73 -22.42
N ARG A 96 10.49 12.38 -21.33
CA ARG A 96 10.13 11.99 -19.96
C ARG A 96 8.64 12.16 -19.63
N LEU A 97 7.89 12.88 -20.44
CA LEU A 97 6.45 13.05 -20.28
C LEU A 97 5.67 11.83 -20.79
N ASP A 98 6.26 10.95 -21.60
CA ASP A 98 5.61 9.75 -22.13
C ASP A 98 6.16 8.45 -21.48
N LEU A 99 6.27 8.45 -20.15
CA LEU A 99 6.62 7.26 -19.37
C LEU A 99 5.46 6.25 -19.26
N THR A 100 4.28 6.59 -19.78
CA THR A 100 3.07 5.75 -19.70
C THR A 100 3.16 4.47 -20.54
N SER A 101 4.05 4.42 -21.53
CA SER A 101 4.26 3.24 -22.38
C SER A 101 5.23 2.21 -21.78
N MET A 102 6.11 2.62 -20.86
CA MET A 102 7.10 1.73 -20.24
C MET A 102 6.46 0.86 -19.15
N ARG A 103 6.42 -0.45 -19.40
CA ARG A 103 5.99 -1.42 -18.40
C ARG A 103 7.21 -2.12 -17.80
N VAL A 104 7.51 -1.78 -16.57
CA VAL A 104 8.60 -2.41 -15.81
C VAL A 104 7.99 -3.04 -14.56
N ARG A 105 8.36 -4.29 -14.32
CA ARG A 105 7.93 -5.02 -13.12
C ARG A 105 9.13 -5.72 -12.49
N PHE A 106 9.42 -5.35 -11.26
CA PHE A 106 10.37 -6.06 -10.41
C PHE A 106 9.62 -7.08 -9.56
N THR A 107 10.03 -8.33 -9.60
CA THR A 107 9.57 -9.40 -8.72
C THR A 107 10.78 -9.89 -7.94
N ILE A 108 10.74 -9.75 -6.63
CA ILE A 108 11.90 -10.03 -5.78
C ILE A 108 11.48 -10.96 -4.64
N ASP A 109 12.10 -12.11 -4.56
CA ASP A 109 12.03 -12.98 -3.40
C ASP A 109 13.18 -12.67 -2.44
N VAL A 110 12.90 -12.54 -1.15
CA VAL A 110 13.88 -12.27 -0.10
C VAL A 110 13.69 -13.22 1.07
N PRO A 111 14.67 -13.42 1.95
CA PRO A 111 14.44 -14.08 3.23
C PRO A 111 13.35 -13.34 4.03
N ARG A 112 12.52 -14.06 4.79
CA ARG A 112 11.42 -13.44 5.57
C ARG A 112 11.90 -12.40 6.58
N ASP A 113 13.07 -12.61 7.15
CA ASP A 113 13.71 -11.75 8.16
C ASP A 113 14.59 -10.64 7.55
N PHE A 114 14.46 -10.40 6.23
CA PHE A 114 15.30 -9.47 5.50
C PHE A 114 14.61 -8.09 5.40
N PRO A 115 15.13 -7.05 6.07
CA PRO A 115 14.59 -5.70 5.97
C PRO A 115 14.59 -5.19 4.54
N VAL A 116 13.54 -4.45 4.15
CA VAL A 116 13.42 -3.93 2.80
C VAL A 116 13.19 -2.42 2.78
N GLN A 117 13.94 -1.74 1.94
CA GLN A 117 13.76 -0.33 1.62
C GLN A 117 13.52 -0.16 0.14
N ILE A 118 12.36 0.40 -0.24
CA ILE A 118 11.89 0.48 -1.61
C ILE A 118 11.55 1.92 -1.95
N GLN A 119 12.07 2.42 -3.06
CA GLN A 119 11.69 3.70 -3.62
C GLN A 119 11.42 3.55 -5.11
N THR A 120 10.25 4.02 -5.57
CA THR A 120 9.92 4.14 -7.00
C THR A 120 9.16 5.43 -7.24
N SER A 121 9.23 5.98 -8.44
CA SER A 121 8.48 7.21 -8.75
C SER A 121 7.10 6.91 -9.35
N GLY A 122 6.93 5.84 -10.12
CA GLY A 122 5.71 5.64 -10.90
C GLY A 122 4.89 4.40 -10.59
N GLY A 123 5.49 3.33 -10.09
CA GLY A 123 4.84 2.02 -9.94
C GLY A 123 4.17 1.78 -8.60
N SER A 124 3.36 0.73 -8.54
CA SER A 124 2.80 0.21 -7.30
C SER A 124 3.84 -0.61 -6.52
N LEU A 125 3.68 -0.64 -5.20
CA LEU A 125 4.45 -1.48 -4.29
C LEU A 125 3.55 -2.57 -3.72
N ASP A 126 4.02 -3.80 -3.75
CA ASP A 126 3.37 -4.97 -3.16
C ASP A 126 4.39 -5.72 -2.31
N VAL A 127 4.17 -5.78 -0.99
CA VAL A 127 5.09 -6.44 -0.04
C VAL A 127 4.33 -7.46 0.80
N ARG A 128 4.81 -8.70 0.79
CA ARG A 128 4.12 -9.81 1.46
C ARG A 128 5.05 -10.72 2.25
N ASN A 129 4.51 -11.31 3.32
CA ASN A 129 5.13 -12.39 4.09
C ASN A 129 6.51 -12.03 4.67
N LEU A 130 6.67 -10.85 5.27
CA LEU A 130 7.91 -10.43 5.91
C LEU A 130 7.82 -10.41 7.44
N THR A 131 8.89 -10.84 8.08
CA THR A 131 9.09 -10.71 9.54
C THR A 131 10.23 -9.72 9.84
N ALA A 132 10.27 -8.63 9.10
CA ALA A 132 11.31 -7.61 9.15
C ALA A 132 10.70 -6.22 8.92
N SER A 133 11.51 -5.18 9.09
CA SER A 133 11.09 -3.81 8.83
C SER A 133 10.88 -3.55 7.32
N VAL A 134 9.84 -2.79 7.01
CA VAL A 134 9.47 -2.38 5.65
C VAL A 134 9.44 -0.86 5.56
N SER A 135 10.21 -0.30 4.63
CA SER A 135 10.15 1.11 4.26
C SER A 135 9.86 1.22 2.75
N GLY A 136 8.68 1.73 2.40
CA GLY A 136 8.23 1.82 1.01
C GLY A 136 7.80 3.23 0.62
N LYS A 137 8.30 3.74 -0.50
CA LYS A 137 7.90 5.05 -1.04
C LYS A 137 7.63 4.96 -2.54
N THR A 138 6.47 5.47 -2.94
CA THR A 138 6.14 5.70 -4.37
C THR A 138 5.52 7.07 -4.54
N SER A 139 5.47 7.60 -5.76
CA SER A 139 4.77 8.86 -6.02
C SER A 139 3.42 8.63 -6.69
N GLY A 140 3.33 7.73 -7.65
CA GLY A 140 2.10 7.54 -8.44
C GLY A 140 1.26 6.33 -8.02
N GLY A 141 1.89 5.21 -7.72
CA GLY A 141 1.20 3.94 -7.50
C GLY A 141 0.59 3.74 -6.13
N GLY A 142 -0.26 2.74 -6.01
CA GLY A 142 -0.76 2.25 -4.72
C GLY A 142 0.27 1.40 -3.98
N ILE A 143 0.03 1.19 -2.69
CA ILE A 143 0.85 0.32 -1.84
C ILE A 143 -0.03 -0.77 -1.25
N THR A 144 0.40 -2.02 -1.39
CA THR A 144 -0.23 -3.19 -0.77
C THR A 144 0.76 -3.84 0.20
N LEU A 145 0.32 -4.04 1.44
CA LEU A 145 1.11 -4.69 2.49
C LEU A 145 0.31 -5.87 3.06
N GLN A 146 0.88 -7.04 3.10
CA GLN A 146 0.17 -8.22 3.58
C GLN A 146 1.09 -9.14 4.38
N ASP A 147 0.64 -9.60 5.57
CA ASP A 147 1.39 -10.52 6.42
C ASP A 147 2.78 -9.98 6.77
N VAL A 148 2.82 -8.77 7.36
CA VAL A 148 4.09 -8.12 7.74
C VAL A 148 4.20 -8.00 9.25
N ILE A 149 5.28 -8.52 9.80
CA ILE A 149 5.63 -8.42 11.22
C ILE A 149 6.91 -7.59 11.36
N GLY A 150 6.80 -6.41 11.98
CA GLY A 150 7.92 -5.48 12.15
C GLY A 150 7.50 -4.02 12.09
N SER A 151 8.47 -3.12 12.04
CA SER A 151 8.20 -1.69 11.86
C SER A 151 7.90 -1.40 10.40
N ILE A 152 6.79 -0.73 10.14
CA ILE A 152 6.31 -0.45 8.78
C ILE A 152 6.19 1.06 8.57
N ARG A 153 6.82 1.56 7.52
CA ARG A 153 6.64 2.92 7.03
C ARG A 153 6.38 2.91 5.53
N ALA A 154 5.19 3.34 5.11
CA ALA A 154 4.85 3.39 3.70
C ALA A 154 4.21 4.72 3.31
N GLN A 155 4.64 5.26 2.16
CA GLN A 155 4.19 6.55 1.68
C GLN A 155 3.95 6.52 0.17
N THR A 156 2.81 7.07 -0.25
CA THR A 156 2.54 7.39 -1.66
C THR A 156 1.97 8.81 -1.79
N SER A 157 1.97 9.38 -2.97
CA SER A 157 1.33 10.68 -3.19
C SER A 157 -0.03 10.54 -3.88
N GLY A 158 -0.12 9.71 -4.92
CA GLY A 158 -1.35 9.57 -5.71
C GLY A 158 -2.21 8.37 -5.34
N GLY A 159 -1.62 7.22 -5.09
CA GLY A 159 -2.31 5.96 -4.89
C GLY A 159 -2.92 5.78 -3.51
N GLY A 160 -3.79 4.78 -3.36
CA GLY A 160 -4.25 4.30 -2.07
C GLY A 160 -3.26 3.35 -1.40
N ILE A 161 -3.49 3.09 -0.12
CA ILE A 161 -2.72 2.10 0.64
C ILE A 161 -3.70 1.05 1.18
N SER A 162 -3.46 -0.21 0.84
CA SER A 162 -4.22 -1.35 1.36
C SER A 162 -3.29 -2.24 2.19
N ALA A 163 -3.68 -2.55 3.41
CA ALA A 163 -2.86 -3.33 4.32
C ALA A 163 -3.68 -4.38 5.07
N ALA A 164 -3.13 -5.58 5.23
CA ALA A 164 -3.79 -6.65 5.93
C ALA A 164 -2.82 -7.47 6.79
N ARG A 165 -3.24 -7.85 8.00
CA ARG A 165 -2.50 -8.66 8.96
C ARG A 165 -1.10 -8.11 9.25
N LEU A 166 -1.09 -6.90 9.80
CA LEU A 166 0.12 -6.21 10.24
C LEU A 166 0.35 -6.43 11.75
N ASN A 167 1.60 -6.61 12.11
CA ASN A 167 1.99 -6.70 13.53
C ASN A 167 3.25 -5.86 13.78
N GLY A 168 3.08 -4.74 14.48
CA GLY A 168 4.15 -3.80 14.83
C GLY A 168 3.76 -2.35 14.63
N ALA A 169 4.69 -1.45 14.92
CA ALA A 169 4.49 -0.02 14.72
C ALA A 169 4.34 0.30 13.22
N THR A 170 3.22 0.89 12.85
CA THR A 170 2.86 1.13 11.44
C THR A 170 2.57 2.60 11.18
N GLU A 171 3.27 3.18 10.23
CA GLU A 171 3.07 4.54 9.74
C GLU A 171 2.74 4.51 8.23
N LEU A 172 1.51 4.92 7.87
CA LEU A 172 1.05 4.95 6.47
C LEU A 172 0.61 6.35 6.08
N ARG A 173 1.10 6.83 4.92
CA ARG A 173 0.78 8.17 4.43
C ARG A 173 0.45 8.16 2.94
N THR A 174 -0.63 8.84 2.57
CA THR A 174 -0.91 9.19 1.17
C THR A 174 -1.42 10.63 1.09
N SER A 175 -1.41 11.23 -0.10
CA SER A 175 -2.03 12.54 -0.27
C SER A 175 -3.39 12.43 -0.95
N GLY A 176 -3.52 11.63 -2.00
CA GLY A 176 -4.76 11.53 -2.77
C GLY A 176 -5.64 10.33 -2.43
N GLY A 177 -5.05 9.17 -2.20
CA GLY A 177 -5.78 7.90 -2.05
C GLY A 177 -6.41 7.66 -0.68
N SER A 178 -7.22 6.62 -0.59
CA SER A 178 -7.74 6.08 0.67
C SER A 178 -6.73 5.15 1.32
N ILE A 179 -6.90 4.93 2.63
CA ILE A 179 -6.12 3.96 3.41
C ILE A 179 -7.09 2.94 3.99
N ASP A 180 -6.89 1.67 3.63
CA ASP A 180 -7.71 0.54 4.06
C ASP A 180 -6.84 -0.46 4.82
N ILE A 181 -7.16 -0.73 6.08
CA ILE A 181 -6.41 -1.65 6.94
C ILE A 181 -7.34 -2.68 7.55
N VAL A 182 -6.95 -3.95 7.44
CA VAL A 182 -7.64 -5.07 8.06
C VAL A 182 -6.66 -5.86 8.93
N ASP A 183 -7.04 -6.11 10.19
CA ASP A 183 -6.25 -6.88 11.17
C ASP A 183 -4.85 -6.30 11.40
N SER A 184 -4.78 -5.24 12.20
CA SER A 184 -3.51 -4.65 12.61
C SER A 184 -3.34 -4.68 14.13
N THR A 185 -2.16 -5.09 14.58
CA THR A 185 -1.77 -5.09 15.99
C THR A 185 -0.51 -4.23 16.18
N GLY A 186 -0.54 -3.31 17.15
CA GLY A 186 0.54 -2.35 17.43
C GLY A 186 0.09 -0.91 17.21
N ASP A 187 1.01 0.02 17.41
CA ASP A 187 0.72 1.45 17.25
C ASP A 187 0.55 1.81 15.76
N LEU A 188 -0.53 2.52 15.45
CA LEU A 188 -0.94 2.86 14.08
C LEU A 188 -1.06 4.38 13.91
N ASP A 189 -0.26 4.99 13.02
CA ASP A 189 -0.37 6.39 12.57
C ASP A 189 -0.65 6.41 11.07
N VAL A 190 -1.88 6.74 10.69
CA VAL A 190 -2.31 6.78 9.30
C VAL A 190 -2.81 8.16 8.90
N ARG A 191 -2.38 8.64 7.73
CA ARG A 191 -2.73 9.98 7.26
C ARG A 191 -2.99 10.01 5.76
N THR A 192 -4.08 10.67 5.39
CA THR A 192 -4.33 11.06 4.00
C THR A 192 -4.82 12.51 3.94
N SER A 193 -4.79 13.14 2.78
CA SER A 193 -5.40 14.46 2.63
C SER A 193 -6.76 14.37 1.93
N GLY A 194 -6.87 13.58 0.88
CA GLY A 194 -8.11 13.51 0.07
C GLY A 194 -9.00 12.32 0.40
N GLY A 195 -8.44 11.15 0.60
CA GLY A 195 -9.16 9.88 0.74
C GLY A 195 -9.80 9.64 2.10
N SER A 196 -10.58 8.57 2.19
CA SER A 196 -11.10 8.05 3.44
C SER A 196 -10.11 7.11 4.11
N ILE A 197 -10.29 6.90 5.41
CA ILE A 197 -9.52 5.94 6.20
C ILE A 197 -10.48 4.90 6.76
N ASP A 198 -10.23 3.63 6.43
CA ASP A 198 -11.00 2.48 6.88
C ASP A 198 -10.10 1.54 7.68
N LEU A 199 -10.39 1.39 8.96
CA LEU A 199 -9.62 0.57 9.90
C LEU A 199 -10.52 -0.52 10.46
N ASN A 200 -10.32 -1.75 10.02
CA ASN A 200 -11.09 -2.89 10.47
C ASN A 200 -10.25 -3.78 11.38
N SER A 201 -10.77 -4.04 12.59
CA SER A 201 -10.13 -4.99 13.50
C SER A 201 -8.71 -4.58 13.93
N VAL A 202 -8.57 -3.35 14.45
CA VAL A 202 -7.26 -2.83 14.91
C VAL A 202 -7.12 -2.90 16.42
N GLU A 203 -5.89 -3.16 16.88
CA GLU A 203 -5.52 -3.23 18.29
C GLU A 203 -4.28 -2.38 18.54
N GLY A 204 -4.33 -1.49 19.53
CA GLY A 204 -3.21 -0.63 19.87
C GLY A 204 -3.59 0.83 20.00
N LYS A 205 -2.59 1.71 19.99
CA LYS A 205 -2.81 3.15 19.89
C LYS A 205 -3.08 3.52 18.44
N VAL A 206 -4.22 4.16 18.18
CA VAL A 206 -4.67 4.49 16.82
C VAL A 206 -4.68 6.00 16.62
N LYS A 207 -4.00 6.47 15.61
CA LYS A 207 -4.08 7.84 15.13
C LYS A 207 -4.40 7.85 13.64
N ALA A 208 -5.60 8.35 13.29
CA ALA A 208 -6.05 8.46 11.91
C ALA A 208 -6.47 9.89 11.59
N VAL A 209 -5.86 10.47 10.55
CA VAL A 209 -6.09 11.87 10.16
C VAL A 209 -6.34 11.96 8.65
N THR A 210 -7.45 12.57 8.29
CA THR A 210 -7.72 12.97 6.89
C THR A 210 -8.24 14.41 6.83
N SER A 211 -8.22 15.03 5.67
CA SER A 211 -8.86 16.35 5.50
C SER A 211 -10.20 16.23 4.77
N GLY A 212 -10.27 15.44 3.70
CA GLY A 212 -11.47 15.36 2.87
C GLY A 212 -12.40 14.21 3.20
N GLY A 213 -11.87 13.02 3.40
CA GLY A 213 -12.63 11.78 3.55
C GLY A 213 -13.24 11.54 4.93
N SER A 214 -14.00 10.46 5.04
CA SER A 214 -14.50 9.96 6.32
C SER A 214 -13.48 9.03 7.00
N VAL A 215 -13.62 8.87 8.31
CA VAL A 215 -12.84 7.90 9.08
C VAL A 215 -13.79 6.87 9.68
N HIS A 216 -13.60 5.62 9.30
CA HIS A 216 -14.26 4.48 9.91
C HIS A 216 -13.21 3.64 10.64
N ALA A 217 -13.43 3.35 11.92
CA ALA A 217 -12.48 2.58 12.71
C ALA A 217 -13.21 1.58 13.63
N ALA A 218 -12.87 0.30 13.50
CA ALA A 218 -13.26 -0.76 14.39
C ALA A 218 -12.07 -1.14 15.27
N VAL A 219 -12.08 -0.68 16.53
CA VAL A 219 -10.97 -0.83 17.48
C VAL A 219 -11.32 -1.90 18.51
N ARG A 220 -10.63 -3.04 18.49
CA ARG A 220 -10.87 -4.16 19.41
C ARG A 220 -10.30 -3.92 20.80
N VAL A 221 -9.11 -3.33 20.87
CA VAL A 221 -8.45 -3.00 22.14
C VAL A 221 -8.05 -1.53 22.12
N ASN A 222 -8.66 -0.74 23.00
CA ASN A 222 -8.36 0.68 23.14
C ASN A 222 -7.07 0.89 23.94
N ARG A 223 -6.05 1.47 23.34
CA ARG A 223 -4.81 1.97 23.95
C ARG A 223 -4.59 3.45 23.66
N GLY A 224 -5.68 4.18 23.40
CA GLY A 224 -5.69 5.55 22.96
C GLY A 224 -6.10 5.66 21.47
N VAL A 225 -7.17 6.40 21.21
CA VAL A 225 -7.71 6.59 19.85
C VAL A 225 -7.81 8.08 19.55
N PHE A 226 -7.21 8.50 18.45
CA PHE A 226 -7.25 9.86 17.94
C PHE A 226 -7.68 9.85 16.47
N LEU A 227 -8.94 10.23 16.20
CA LEU A 227 -9.49 10.28 14.84
C LEU A 227 -9.87 11.72 14.49
N THR A 228 -9.38 12.20 13.36
CA THR A 228 -9.65 13.57 12.91
C THR A 228 -9.93 13.62 11.41
N THR A 229 -10.98 14.36 11.05
CA THR A 229 -11.22 14.77 9.65
C THR A 229 -11.69 16.22 9.62
N SER A 230 -11.60 16.88 8.47
CA SER A 230 -12.22 18.21 8.34
C SER A 230 -13.58 18.11 7.63
N GLY A 231 -13.71 17.32 6.58
CA GLY A 231 -14.96 17.24 5.80
C GLY A 231 -15.87 16.07 6.14
N GLY A 232 -15.32 14.92 6.47
CA GLY A 232 -16.05 13.66 6.56
C GLY A 232 -16.69 13.37 7.90
N THR A 233 -17.39 12.24 7.95
CA THR A 233 -17.96 11.64 9.16
C THR A 233 -16.94 10.74 9.83
N ILE A 234 -16.95 10.71 11.17
CA ILE A 234 -16.20 9.74 11.96
C ILE A 234 -17.18 8.69 12.50
N THR A 235 -16.89 7.42 12.20
CA THR A 235 -17.62 6.28 12.79
C THR A 235 -16.60 5.42 13.54
N LEU A 236 -16.78 5.30 14.84
CA LEU A 236 -15.95 4.48 15.72
C LEU A 236 -16.77 3.31 16.26
N LEU A 237 -16.31 2.10 16.02
CA LEU A 237 -16.86 0.87 16.53
C LEU A 237 -15.99 0.36 17.68
N LEU A 238 -16.61 0.04 18.82
CA LEU A 238 -15.93 -0.40 20.03
C LEU A 238 -16.65 -1.61 20.63
N PRO A 239 -15.94 -2.53 21.30
CA PRO A 239 -16.58 -3.55 22.11
C PRO A 239 -17.43 -2.91 23.23
N GLU A 240 -18.58 -3.50 23.55
CA GLU A 240 -19.50 -2.97 24.58
C GLU A 240 -18.85 -2.82 25.97
N ARG A 241 -17.87 -3.68 26.27
CA ARG A 241 -17.17 -3.69 27.57
C ARG A 241 -15.90 -2.84 27.59
N VAL A 242 -15.64 -2.05 26.54
CA VAL A 242 -14.45 -1.20 26.49
C VAL A 242 -14.49 -0.15 27.60
N ARG A 243 -13.37 0.07 28.25
CA ARG A 243 -13.18 1.18 29.20
C ARG A 243 -12.52 2.34 28.45
N ALA A 244 -13.16 3.51 28.46
CA ALA A 244 -12.65 4.67 27.74
C ALA A 244 -13.18 5.98 28.29
N SER A 245 -12.42 7.05 28.11
CA SER A 245 -12.87 8.43 28.28
C SER A 245 -13.02 9.06 26.89
N ILE A 246 -14.24 9.43 26.51
CA ILE A 246 -14.56 9.96 25.18
C ILE A 246 -14.64 11.48 25.23
N ASP A 247 -14.00 12.12 24.24
CA ASP A 247 -14.17 13.54 23.90
C ASP A 247 -14.37 13.63 22.39
N ALA A 248 -15.62 13.86 21.96
CA ALA A 248 -16.04 13.88 20.56
C ALA A 248 -16.68 15.23 20.22
N GLN A 249 -16.09 15.97 19.28
CA GLN A 249 -16.56 17.30 18.89
C GLN A 249 -16.65 17.45 17.38
N THR A 250 -17.76 18.03 16.92
CA THR A 250 -17.98 18.45 15.54
C THR A 250 -18.44 19.91 15.48
N SER A 251 -18.23 20.58 14.37
CA SER A 251 -18.77 21.93 14.18
C SER A 251 -20.05 21.93 13.32
N GLY A 252 -20.17 21.02 12.35
CA GLY A 252 -21.29 21.01 11.40
C GLY A 252 -22.29 19.88 11.55
N GLY A 253 -21.97 18.84 12.32
CA GLY A 253 -22.80 17.64 12.43
C GLY A 253 -23.40 17.43 13.82
N ARG A 254 -23.49 16.15 14.18
CA ARG A 254 -23.92 15.70 15.52
C ARG A 254 -22.91 14.72 16.06
N ALA A 255 -22.54 14.86 17.34
CA ALA A 255 -21.78 13.87 18.09
C ALA A 255 -22.72 13.00 18.92
N GLN A 256 -22.69 11.68 18.71
CA GLN A 256 -23.59 10.75 19.39
C GLN A 256 -22.91 9.41 19.68
N SER A 257 -23.35 8.77 20.77
CA SER A 257 -22.94 7.43 21.15
C SER A 257 -24.16 6.53 21.33
N GLN A 258 -24.09 5.33 20.78
CA GLN A 258 -25.03 4.24 21.07
C GLN A 258 -24.59 3.40 22.26
N LEU A 259 -23.33 3.53 22.69
CA LEU A 259 -22.83 2.93 23.93
C LEU A 259 -23.22 3.81 25.14
N PRO A 260 -23.62 3.21 26.26
CA PRO A 260 -24.05 3.95 27.45
C PRO A 260 -22.86 4.65 28.11
N LEU A 261 -22.92 5.96 28.23
CA LEU A 261 -21.94 6.74 28.98
C LEU A 261 -22.32 6.79 30.44
N SER A 262 -21.43 6.35 31.31
CA SER A 262 -21.68 6.25 32.76
C SER A 262 -21.62 7.59 33.51
N SER A 263 -20.91 8.56 32.95
CA SER A 263 -20.91 9.96 33.39
C SER A 263 -20.87 10.84 32.14
N THR A 264 -21.95 11.55 31.88
CA THR A 264 -22.02 12.52 30.79
C THR A 264 -21.76 13.89 31.37
N GLU A 265 -20.53 14.39 31.21
CA GLU A 265 -20.15 15.73 31.64
C GLU A 265 -20.75 16.80 30.73
N LEU A 266 -20.85 16.46 29.44
CA LEU A 266 -21.41 17.32 28.42
C LEU A 266 -22.03 16.47 27.30
N ALA A 267 -23.31 16.71 27.01
CA ALA A 267 -24.04 16.07 25.92
C ALA A 267 -24.79 17.15 25.12
N GLU A 268 -24.04 17.91 24.36
CA GLU A 268 -24.61 18.86 23.41
C GLU A 268 -24.69 18.23 22.01
N ARG A 269 -25.46 18.85 21.13
CA ARG A 269 -25.59 18.34 19.75
C ARG A 269 -24.24 18.15 19.04
N THR A 270 -23.30 19.02 19.33
CA THR A 270 -21.99 19.08 18.65
C THR A 270 -20.83 18.60 19.49
N HIS A 271 -21.03 18.39 20.79
CA HIS A 271 -19.97 17.95 21.71
C HIS A 271 -20.49 16.89 22.67
N LEU A 272 -19.84 15.75 22.69
CA LEU A 272 -20.11 14.63 23.57
C LEU A 272 -18.87 14.31 24.39
N ARG A 273 -18.95 14.43 25.69
CA ARG A 273 -17.90 14.04 26.64
C ARG A 273 -18.47 13.15 27.71
N GLY A 274 -17.80 12.04 27.99
CA GLY A 274 -18.24 11.10 29.02
C GLY A 274 -17.35 9.87 29.12
N ALA A 275 -17.68 8.99 30.08
CA ALA A 275 -16.91 7.79 30.33
C ALA A 275 -17.71 6.53 29.96
N LEU A 276 -17.07 5.57 29.31
CA LEU A 276 -17.56 4.22 29.07
C LEU A 276 -17.03 3.28 30.18
N ASN A 277 -17.91 2.56 30.83
CA ASN A 277 -17.59 1.52 31.83
C ASN A 277 -16.59 2.00 32.90
N GLY A 278 -16.80 3.24 33.41
CA GLY A 278 -15.97 3.81 34.47
C GLY A 278 -14.70 4.51 34.00
N GLY A 279 -14.58 4.76 32.69
CA GLY A 279 -13.44 5.47 32.11
C GLY A 279 -12.21 4.59 31.84
N GLY A 280 -11.25 5.15 31.15
CA GLY A 280 -10.03 4.48 30.74
C GLY A 280 -9.26 5.33 29.74
N GLU A 281 -8.53 4.68 28.82
CA GLU A 281 -7.74 5.34 27.77
C GLU A 281 -8.56 6.33 26.94
N GLN A 282 -7.91 7.44 26.57
CA GLN A 282 -8.56 8.55 25.91
C GLN A 282 -8.98 8.20 24.47
N ILE A 283 -10.20 8.54 24.11
CA ILE A 283 -10.73 8.56 22.76
C ILE A 283 -11.06 10.00 22.37
N PHE A 284 -10.34 10.52 21.40
CA PHE A 284 -10.46 11.88 20.92
C PHE A 284 -10.93 11.88 19.46
N LEU A 285 -12.11 12.46 19.22
CA LEU A 285 -12.73 12.46 17.89
C LEU A 285 -13.05 13.90 17.48
N ARG A 286 -12.56 14.34 16.32
CA ARG A 286 -12.80 15.70 15.82
C ARG A 286 -13.17 15.70 14.35
N THR A 287 -14.24 16.41 14.00
CA THR A 287 -14.56 16.76 12.60
C THR A 287 -15.09 18.18 12.53
N SER A 288 -14.97 18.82 11.38
CA SER A 288 -15.57 20.15 11.20
C SER A 288 -16.90 20.06 10.44
N GLY A 289 -17.00 19.23 9.41
CA GLY A 289 -18.20 19.18 8.55
C GLY A 289 -19.16 18.02 8.85
N GLY A 290 -18.65 16.87 9.23
CA GLY A 290 -19.44 15.63 9.37
C GLY A 290 -19.98 15.39 10.77
N SER A 291 -20.63 14.25 10.94
CA SER A 291 -21.09 13.75 12.24
C SER A 291 -20.08 12.79 12.87
N ILE A 292 -20.20 12.59 14.18
CA ILE A 292 -19.41 11.60 14.91
C ILE A 292 -20.37 10.57 15.50
N ASN A 293 -20.14 9.29 15.20
CA ASN A 293 -20.95 8.19 15.66
C ASN A 293 -20.06 7.16 16.39
N VAL A 294 -20.32 6.95 17.66
CA VAL A 294 -19.72 5.86 18.44
C VAL A 294 -20.74 4.74 18.58
N ARG A 295 -20.39 3.53 18.16
CA ARG A 295 -21.31 2.39 18.10
C ARG A 295 -20.71 1.14 18.72
N PRO A 296 -21.53 0.19 19.18
CA PRO A 296 -21.04 -1.13 19.54
C PRO A 296 -20.51 -1.86 18.28
N MET A 297 -19.49 -2.66 18.51
CA MET A 297 -19.00 -3.62 17.53
C MET A 297 -19.92 -4.85 17.58
N SER A 298 -20.48 -5.24 16.45
CA SER A 298 -21.31 -6.44 16.31
C SER A 298 -20.52 -7.73 16.35
#